data_3d3e281808d1af44bc8daeab0526bed2
#
_entry.id   3d3e281808d1af44bc8daeab0526bed2
#
_cell.length_a   1.000
_cell.length_b   1.000
_cell.length_c   1.000
_cell.angle_alpha   90.00
_cell.angle_beta   90.00
_cell.angle_gamma   90.00
#
_symmetry.space_group_name_H-M   'P 1'
#
loop_
_entity.id
_entity.type
_entity.pdbx_description
1 polymer ?
#
loop_
_entity_poly.entity_id
_entity_poly.type
_entity_poly.pdbx_seq_one_letter_code
_entity_poly.pdbx_strand_id
1 'polypeptide(L)'
;MSRKYLPTLSELIDRLSIVQLKEVFMPDHKTEYAKEIADILHDIQAHIDENNTVIDAEVIRAVVVLSQMNLHIWHNETNYRKGIKDGNNLELTHGLNGIRNTAKNKIQEVVGGRKDYKIDCLAADFKDWEISW
;
A
#
# COMPACT_ATOMS: atom_id res chain seq x y z
N MET A 1 -3.81 -17.60 -23.60
CA MET A 1 -3.30 -18.07 -22.30
C MET A 1 -3.73 -17.09 -21.21
N SER A 2 -4.57 -17.51 -20.28
CA SER A 2 -4.97 -16.64 -19.16
C SER A 2 -3.85 -16.60 -18.12
N ARG A 3 -3.61 -15.41 -17.58
CA ARG A 3 -2.62 -15.25 -16.51
C ARG A 3 -3.19 -15.81 -15.20
N LYS A 4 -2.42 -16.66 -14.53
CA LYS A 4 -2.81 -17.24 -13.24
C LYS A 4 -2.50 -16.31 -12.05
N TYR A 5 -1.59 -15.37 -12.25
CA TYR A 5 -1.12 -14.47 -11.21
C TYR A 5 -1.60 -13.05 -11.51
N LEU A 6 -2.81 -12.75 -11.06
CA LEU A 6 -3.40 -11.42 -11.21
C LEU A 6 -3.25 -10.63 -9.91
N PRO A 7 -3.17 -9.28 -9.98
CA PRO A 7 -3.16 -8.47 -8.78
C PRO A 7 -4.40 -8.72 -7.91
N THR A 8 -4.18 -8.79 -6.60
CA THR A 8 -5.27 -8.86 -5.62
C THR A 8 -5.87 -7.48 -5.42
N LEU A 9 -7.04 -7.39 -4.79
CA LEU A 9 -7.65 -6.11 -4.46
C LEU A 9 -6.71 -5.27 -3.56
N SER A 10 -6.07 -5.89 -2.59
CA SER A 10 -5.13 -5.16 -1.71
C SER A 10 -3.92 -4.62 -2.47
N GLU A 11 -3.41 -5.34 -3.45
CA GLU A 11 -2.31 -4.87 -4.29
C GLU A 11 -2.74 -3.69 -5.17
N LEU A 12 -3.97 -3.72 -5.70
CA LEU A 12 -4.52 -2.60 -6.47
C LEU A 12 -4.70 -1.35 -5.61
N ILE A 13 -5.20 -1.51 -4.39
CA ILE A 13 -5.37 -0.40 -3.45
C ILE A 13 -4.01 0.18 -3.05
N ASP A 14 -3.03 -0.68 -2.78
CA ASP A 14 -1.65 -0.28 -2.47
C ASP A 14 -1.07 0.56 -3.62
N ARG A 15 -1.19 0.07 -4.85
CA ARG A 15 -0.74 0.78 -6.04
C ARG A 15 -1.45 2.12 -6.24
N LEU A 16 -2.76 2.16 -6.00
CA LEU A 16 -3.54 3.39 -6.07
C LEU A 16 -2.98 4.45 -5.11
N SER A 17 -2.68 4.06 -3.88
CA SER A 17 -2.16 5.00 -2.89
C SER A 17 -0.80 5.58 -3.30
N ILE A 18 0.05 4.78 -3.93
CA ILE A 18 1.38 5.20 -4.40
C ILE A 18 1.26 6.12 -5.63
N VAL A 19 0.45 5.74 -6.61
CA VAL A 19 0.26 6.56 -7.82
C VAL A 19 -0.41 7.89 -7.48
N GLN A 20 -1.31 7.90 -6.50
CA GLN A 20 -1.94 9.13 -6.01
C GLN A 20 -0.90 10.09 -5.40
N LEU A 21 0.10 9.57 -4.68
CA LEU A 21 1.21 10.40 -4.18
C LEU A 21 2.01 10.99 -5.34
N LYS A 22 2.28 10.21 -6.36
CA LYS A 22 3.02 10.66 -7.54
C LYS A 22 2.28 11.77 -8.28
N GLU A 23 0.97 11.64 -8.45
CA GLU A 23 0.16 12.66 -9.10
C GLU A 23 0.27 14.02 -8.39
N VAL A 24 0.27 14.01 -7.06
CA VAL A 24 0.34 15.24 -6.24
C VAL A 24 1.76 15.81 -6.20
N PHE A 25 2.77 14.97 -6.03
CA PHE A 25 4.13 15.41 -5.74
C PHE A 25 5.07 15.40 -6.94
N MET A 26 4.64 14.88 -8.09
CA MET A 26 5.44 14.82 -9.32
C MET A 26 4.66 15.44 -10.49
N PRO A 27 4.55 16.78 -10.54
CA PRO A 27 3.64 17.46 -11.48
C PRO A 27 4.00 17.28 -12.95
N ASP A 28 5.24 16.93 -13.28
CA ASP A 28 5.70 16.81 -14.66
C ASP A 28 5.02 15.67 -15.43
N HIS A 29 4.49 14.68 -14.73
CA HIS A 29 3.83 13.50 -15.30
C HIS A 29 2.38 13.34 -14.85
N LYS A 30 1.74 14.42 -14.50
CA LYS A 30 0.37 14.42 -13.96
C LYS A 30 -0.64 13.71 -14.87
N THR A 31 -0.54 13.93 -16.16
CA THR A 31 -1.46 13.32 -17.13
C THR A 31 -1.31 11.81 -17.19
N GLU A 32 -0.09 11.30 -17.17
CA GLU A 32 0.19 9.86 -17.17
C GLU A 32 -0.31 9.20 -15.86
N TYR A 33 -0.09 9.86 -14.73
CA TYR A 33 -0.57 9.33 -13.44
C TYR A 33 -2.09 9.36 -13.34
N ALA A 34 -2.74 10.39 -13.85
CA ALA A 34 -4.20 10.46 -13.88
C ALA A 34 -4.80 9.30 -14.70
N LYS A 35 -4.18 8.96 -15.82
CA LYS A 35 -4.59 7.81 -16.63
C LYS A 35 -4.37 6.49 -15.90
N GLU A 36 -3.24 6.32 -15.27
CA GLU A 36 -2.93 5.11 -14.49
C GLU A 36 -3.93 4.94 -13.34
N ILE A 37 -4.27 6.03 -12.64
CA ILE A 37 -5.29 6.03 -11.58
C ILE A 37 -6.65 5.59 -12.15
N ALA A 38 -7.05 6.11 -13.29
CA ALA A 38 -8.33 5.72 -13.91
C ALA A 38 -8.37 4.22 -14.22
N ASP A 39 -7.29 3.65 -14.74
CA ASP A 39 -7.18 2.23 -15.02
C ASP A 39 -7.23 1.39 -13.73
N ILE A 40 -6.54 1.83 -12.68
CA ILE A 40 -6.56 1.14 -11.38
C ILE A 40 -7.97 1.18 -10.78
N LEU A 41 -8.65 2.32 -10.82
CA LEU A 41 -10.02 2.45 -10.31
C LEU A 41 -10.99 1.54 -11.07
N HIS A 42 -10.82 1.43 -12.39
CA HIS A 42 -11.61 0.49 -13.21
C HIS A 42 -11.41 -0.94 -12.72
N ASP A 43 -10.18 -1.36 -12.50
CA ASP A 43 -9.86 -2.72 -12.07
C ASP A 43 -10.32 -3.00 -10.64
N ILE A 44 -10.21 -2.02 -9.74
CA ILE A 44 -10.74 -2.13 -8.37
C ILE A 44 -12.27 -2.34 -8.41
N GLN A 45 -12.97 -1.55 -9.20
CA GLN A 45 -14.43 -1.67 -9.30
C GLN A 45 -14.84 -3.01 -9.90
N ALA A 46 -14.15 -3.46 -10.95
CA ALA A 46 -14.39 -4.76 -11.54
C ALA A 46 -14.18 -5.89 -10.53
N HIS A 47 -13.12 -5.80 -9.72
CA HIS A 47 -12.83 -6.79 -8.69
C HIS A 47 -13.92 -6.83 -7.60
N ILE A 48 -14.38 -5.66 -7.17
CA ILE A 48 -15.48 -5.55 -6.19
C ILE A 48 -16.75 -6.18 -6.76
N ASP A 49 -17.10 -5.87 -7.99
CA ASP A 49 -18.33 -6.35 -8.62
C ASP A 49 -18.29 -7.86 -8.87
N GLU A 50 -17.17 -8.39 -9.37
CA GLU A 50 -17.01 -9.82 -9.67
C GLU A 50 -17.06 -10.69 -8.42
N ASN A 51 -16.60 -10.20 -7.29
CA ASN A 51 -16.48 -10.97 -6.05
C ASN A 51 -17.56 -10.61 -5.02
N ASN A 52 -18.48 -9.71 -5.34
CA ASN A 52 -19.48 -9.18 -4.41
C ASN A 52 -18.84 -8.72 -3.09
N THR A 53 -17.72 -8.04 -3.18
CA THR A 53 -16.93 -7.62 -2.02
C THR A 53 -17.69 -6.55 -1.23
N VAL A 54 -17.81 -6.76 0.08
CA VAL A 54 -18.39 -5.76 0.98
C VAL A 54 -17.25 -4.96 1.61
N ILE A 55 -17.30 -3.65 1.44
CA ILE A 55 -16.35 -2.73 2.05
C ILE A 55 -16.94 -2.24 3.36
N ASP A 56 -16.40 -2.73 4.46
CA ASP A 56 -16.82 -2.36 5.81
C ASP A 56 -15.88 -1.34 6.46
N ALA A 57 -16.18 -0.95 7.70
CA ALA A 57 -15.39 0.03 8.42
C ALA A 57 -13.94 -0.43 8.66
N GLU A 58 -13.72 -1.72 8.89
CA GLU A 58 -12.37 -2.26 9.10
C GLU A 58 -11.53 -2.18 7.83
N VAL A 59 -12.12 -2.46 6.67
CA VAL A 59 -11.43 -2.29 5.38
C VAL A 59 -11.07 -0.84 5.15
N ILE A 60 -11.98 0.09 5.42
CA ILE A 60 -11.70 1.53 5.28
C ILE A 60 -10.54 1.93 6.20
N ARG A 61 -10.53 1.48 7.45
CA ARG A 61 -9.42 1.76 8.36
C ARG A 61 -8.09 1.20 7.83
N ALA A 62 -8.10 -0.03 7.33
CA ALA A 62 -6.90 -0.65 6.77
C ALA A 62 -6.37 0.13 5.55
N VAL A 63 -7.26 0.64 4.70
CA VAL A 63 -6.88 1.49 3.57
C VAL A 63 -6.24 2.80 4.05
N VAL A 64 -6.79 3.42 5.09
CA VAL A 64 -6.21 4.64 5.68
C VAL A 64 -4.81 4.37 6.23
N VAL A 65 -4.63 3.30 7.00
CA VAL A 65 -3.31 2.93 7.54
C VAL A 65 -2.32 2.67 6.40
N LEU A 66 -2.72 1.89 5.41
CA LEU A 66 -1.89 1.59 4.24
C LEU A 66 -1.42 2.87 3.54
N SER A 67 -2.33 3.78 3.29
CA SER A 67 -2.04 5.04 2.59
C SER A 67 -1.09 5.93 3.39
N GLN A 68 -1.29 6.02 4.71
CA GLN A 68 -0.42 6.79 5.59
C GLN A 68 0.99 6.18 5.66
N MET A 69 1.10 4.86 5.72
CA MET A 69 2.40 4.20 5.73
C MET A 69 3.14 4.41 4.40
N ASN A 70 2.43 4.29 3.28
CA ASN A 70 3.03 4.56 1.97
C ASN A 70 3.53 6.00 1.84
N LEU A 71 2.81 6.98 2.37
CA LEU A 71 3.27 8.37 2.38
C LEU A 71 4.58 8.52 3.16
N HIS A 72 4.66 7.94 4.35
CA HIS A 72 5.86 8.01 5.19
C HIS A 72 7.04 7.29 4.56
N ILE A 73 6.81 6.09 4.01
CA ILE A 73 7.86 5.32 3.33
C ILE A 73 8.40 6.12 2.15
N TRP A 74 7.52 6.66 1.32
CA TRP A 74 7.91 7.45 0.14
C TRP A 74 8.73 8.67 0.53
N HIS A 75 8.30 9.38 1.57
CA HIS A 75 8.99 10.56 2.08
C HIS A 75 10.38 10.21 2.63
N ASN A 76 10.49 9.15 3.41
CA ASN A 76 11.77 8.69 3.97
C ASN A 76 12.73 8.23 2.89
N GLU A 77 12.27 7.49 1.89
CA GLU A 77 13.10 7.06 0.77
C GLU A 77 13.57 8.25 -0.05
N THR A 78 12.71 9.24 -0.27
CA THR A 78 13.07 10.47 -0.99
C THR A 78 14.17 11.23 -0.24
N ASN A 79 14.04 11.38 1.07
CA ASN A 79 15.05 12.05 1.90
C ASN A 79 16.38 11.28 1.89
N TYR A 80 16.34 9.96 1.99
CA TYR A 80 17.53 9.13 1.92
C TYR A 80 18.27 9.29 0.58
N ARG A 81 17.54 9.29 -0.54
CA ARG A 81 18.13 9.50 -1.87
C ARG A 81 18.71 10.90 -2.05
N LYS A 82 18.18 11.89 -1.36
CA LYS A 82 18.72 13.27 -1.36
C LYS A 82 19.95 13.44 -0.48
N GLY A 83 20.39 12.38 0.18
CA GLY A 83 21.54 12.41 1.08
C GLY A 83 21.25 12.99 2.45
N ILE A 84 19.98 13.23 2.80
CA ILE A 84 19.58 13.56 4.17
C ILE A 84 19.61 12.28 4.98
N LYS A 85 20.81 11.96 5.47
CA LYS A 85 21.05 10.76 6.28
C LYS A 85 20.78 11.08 7.74
N ASP A 86 19.55 10.93 8.13
CA ASP A 86 19.25 10.64 9.51
C ASP A 86 19.55 9.14 9.70
N GLY A 87 20.34 8.77 10.72
CA GLY A 87 20.84 7.41 10.93
C GLY A 87 19.77 6.33 11.06
N ASN A 88 18.49 6.71 11.16
CA ASN A 88 17.36 5.80 11.34
C ASN A 88 16.44 5.69 10.12
N ASN A 89 16.72 6.38 9.01
CA ASN A 89 15.78 6.42 7.87
C ASN A 89 15.54 5.05 7.26
N LEU A 90 16.57 4.21 7.14
CA LEU A 90 16.41 2.88 6.57
C LEU A 90 15.63 1.95 7.52
N GLU A 91 15.95 1.96 8.81
CA GLU A 91 15.26 1.19 9.83
C GLU A 91 13.80 1.62 9.93
N LEU A 92 13.54 2.92 9.90
CA LEU A 92 12.19 3.49 9.91
C LEU A 92 11.39 3.00 8.70
N THR A 93 11.99 3.01 7.51
CA THR A 93 11.35 2.51 6.29
C THR A 93 10.98 1.04 6.42
N HIS A 94 11.86 0.20 6.97
CA HIS A 94 11.56 -1.21 7.19
C HIS A 94 10.43 -1.44 8.18
N GLY A 95 10.40 -0.67 9.27
CA GLY A 95 9.31 -0.73 10.25
C GLY A 95 7.96 -0.33 9.64
N LEU A 96 7.96 0.74 8.87
CA LEU A 96 6.77 1.21 8.15
C LEU A 96 6.28 0.18 7.13
N ASN A 97 7.19 -0.51 6.44
CA ASN A 97 6.85 -1.60 5.53
C ASN A 97 6.16 -2.77 6.26
N GLY A 98 6.58 -3.08 7.47
CA GLY A 98 5.92 -4.10 8.30
C GLY A 98 4.47 -3.75 8.60
N ILE A 99 4.20 -2.51 9.01
CA ILE A 99 2.84 -2.02 9.25
C ILE A 99 2.03 -2.01 7.95
N ARG A 100 2.63 -1.56 6.85
CA ARG A 100 1.99 -1.57 5.53
C ARG A 100 1.54 -2.97 5.13
N ASN A 101 2.40 -3.97 5.30
CA ASN A 101 2.08 -5.36 4.97
C ASN A 101 0.95 -5.90 5.85
N THR A 102 0.92 -5.53 7.13
CA THR A 102 -0.18 -5.85 8.03
C THR A 102 -1.50 -5.27 7.53
N ALA A 103 -1.50 -4.01 7.10
CA ALA A 103 -2.69 -3.36 6.55
C ALA A 103 -3.18 -4.07 5.28
N LYS A 104 -2.27 -4.41 4.37
CA LYS A 104 -2.60 -5.19 3.15
C LYS A 104 -3.24 -6.53 3.50
N ASN A 105 -2.68 -7.24 4.47
CA ASN A 105 -3.21 -8.53 4.91
C ASN A 105 -4.59 -8.39 5.55
N LYS A 106 -4.84 -7.31 6.30
CA LYS A 106 -6.17 -7.01 6.83
C LYS A 106 -7.20 -6.84 5.73
N ILE A 107 -6.87 -6.12 4.66
CA ILE A 107 -7.74 -5.98 3.50
C ILE A 107 -8.02 -7.35 2.87
N GLN A 108 -6.98 -8.17 2.69
CA GLN A 108 -7.11 -9.51 2.10
C GLN A 108 -7.93 -10.47 2.96
N GLU A 109 -7.85 -10.39 4.28
CA GLU A 109 -8.68 -11.22 5.18
C GLU A 109 -10.16 -10.98 4.97
N VAL A 110 -10.56 -9.73 4.73
CA VAL A 110 -11.97 -9.36 4.55
C VAL A 110 -12.45 -9.70 3.14
N VAL A 111 -11.63 -9.40 2.11
CA VAL A 111 -12.04 -9.56 0.71
C VAL A 111 -11.75 -10.95 0.15
N GLY A 112 -11.01 -11.79 0.87
CA GLY A 112 -10.55 -13.09 0.39
C GLY A 112 -9.37 -12.97 -0.55
N GLY A 113 -8.77 -14.11 -0.89
CA GLY A 113 -7.67 -14.19 -1.80
C GLY A 113 -6.33 -14.52 -1.12
N ARG A 114 -5.25 -14.29 -1.84
CA ARG A 114 -3.92 -14.67 -1.40
C ARG A 114 -3.38 -13.71 -0.36
N LYS A 115 -2.77 -14.27 0.69
CA LYS A 115 -2.06 -13.48 1.71
C LYS A 115 -0.59 -13.31 1.31
N ASP A 116 -0.04 -12.16 1.67
CA ASP A 116 1.39 -11.94 1.60
C ASP A 116 2.01 -12.42 2.91
N TYR A 117 2.84 -13.46 2.82
CA TYR A 117 3.52 -14.04 3.98
C TYR A 117 4.91 -13.47 4.21
N LYS A 118 5.29 -12.43 3.48
CA LYS A 118 6.56 -11.76 3.75
C LYS A 118 6.54 -11.15 5.14
N ILE A 119 7.31 -11.75 6.02
CA ILE A 119 7.64 -11.16 7.31
C ILE A 119 8.98 -10.48 7.11
N ASP A 120 9.00 -9.16 7.20
CA ASP A 120 10.25 -8.43 7.26
C ASP A 120 10.90 -8.73 8.62
N CYS A 121 12.11 -9.26 8.61
CA CYS A 121 12.86 -9.57 9.83
C CYS A 121 13.00 -8.35 10.74
N LEU A 122 13.05 -7.16 10.18
CA LEU A 122 13.18 -5.92 10.94
C LEU A 122 11.86 -5.47 11.57
N ALA A 123 10.72 -5.96 11.12
CA ALA A 123 9.43 -5.64 11.74
C ALA A 123 9.37 -6.15 13.19
N ALA A 124 10.12 -7.19 13.54
CA ALA A 124 10.22 -7.70 14.89
C ALA A 124 10.90 -6.71 15.86
N ASP A 125 11.77 -5.83 15.35
CA ASP A 125 12.47 -4.83 16.13
C ASP A 125 11.58 -3.62 16.46
N PHE A 126 10.42 -3.49 15.83
CA PHE A 126 9.46 -2.41 16.01
C PHE A 126 8.21 -2.90 16.75
N LYS A 127 8.38 -3.67 17.81
CA LYS A 127 7.30 -4.29 18.59
C LYS A 127 6.29 -3.30 19.15
N ASP A 128 6.73 -2.07 19.40
CA ASP A 128 5.89 -1.01 19.95
C ASP A 128 5.07 -0.30 18.86
N TRP A 129 5.28 -0.66 17.61
CA TRP A 129 4.58 -0.08 16.46
C TRP A 129 3.38 -0.93 16.09
N GLU A 130 2.54 -1.18 17.06
CA GLU A 130 1.34 -1.98 16.86
C GLU A 130 0.15 -1.10 16.50
N ILE A 131 -0.68 -1.63 15.60
CA ILE A 131 -1.97 -1.03 15.28
C ILE A 131 -3.04 -1.81 16.06
N SER A 132 -3.94 -1.10 16.70
CA SER A 132 -5.03 -1.68 17.49
C SER A 132 -6.19 -2.17 16.60
N TRP A 133 -5.90 -3.11 15.77
CA TRP A 133 -6.89 -3.65 14.81
C TRP A 133 -8.19 -4.11 15.45
#